data_3dd7b8e7c577f1c6954ca86ba7f91fc6
#
_entry.id   3dd7b8e7c577f1c6954ca86ba7f91fc6
#
_cell.length_a   1.000
_cell.length_b   1.000
_cell.length_c   1.000
_cell.angle_alpha   90.00
_cell.angle_beta   90.00
_cell.angle_gamma   90.00
#
_symmetry.space_group_name_H-M   'P 1'
#
loop_
_entity.id
_entity.type
_entity.pdbx_description
1 polymer ?
#
loop_
_entity_poly.entity_id
_entity_poly.type
_entity_poly.pdbx_seq_one_letter_code
_entity_poly.pdbx_strand_id
1 'polypeptide(L)'
;MKWNVTLYGLLFSGLGAFSYLLLANYSDLSPHVADMLFSKGAFIFFITAFNILGCSTLRLSSWLNSQYALNIRKRWKIITIYIAVTLLFFLLNYSLLIVGKLLVGSYNIFIFPNGGWRILFLVWLVELVIVGLLLSNRSIQNTLKLQQEAAELQKENNTARYTALQNQLNPHFLFNS
;
A
#
# COMPACT_ATOMS: atom_id res chain seq x y z
N MET A 1 -14.32 0.30 9.77
CA MET A 1 -13.88 -0.93 9.07
C MET A 1 -12.62 -1.42 9.77
N LYS A 2 -12.74 -2.54 10.52
CA LYS A 2 -11.57 -3.16 11.19
C LYS A 2 -10.62 -3.63 10.09
N TRP A 3 -9.43 -3.12 10.08
CA TRP A 3 -8.37 -3.61 9.21
C TRP A 3 -8.20 -5.09 9.50
N ASN A 4 -8.29 -5.92 8.49
CA ASN A 4 -7.76 -7.26 8.60
C ASN A 4 -6.22 -7.14 8.60
N VAL A 5 -5.68 -6.66 9.73
CA VAL A 5 -4.23 -6.49 9.95
C VAL A 5 -3.50 -7.79 9.65
N THR A 6 -4.13 -8.91 9.99
CA THR A 6 -3.64 -10.26 9.69
C THR A 6 -3.50 -10.52 8.20
N LEU A 7 -4.48 -10.13 7.39
CA LEU A 7 -4.43 -10.33 5.93
C LEU A 7 -3.30 -9.53 5.29
N TYR A 8 -3.17 -8.25 5.65
CA TYR A 8 -2.08 -7.42 5.12
C TYR A 8 -0.71 -7.87 5.60
N GLY A 9 -0.60 -8.30 6.86
CA GLY A 9 0.62 -8.89 7.40
C GLY A 9 1.02 -10.15 6.63
N LEU A 10 0.08 -11.04 6.31
CA LEU A 10 0.33 -12.24 5.49
C LEU A 10 0.76 -11.87 4.06
N LEU A 11 0.11 -10.88 3.43
CA LEU A 11 0.48 -10.43 2.08
C LEU A 11 1.90 -9.86 2.04
N PHE A 12 2.26 -8.96 2.96
CA PHE A 12 3.61 -8.39 3.00
C PHE A 12 4.66 -9.40 3.44
N SER A 13 4.33 -10.35 4.31
CA SER A 13 5.21 -11.48 4.64
C SER A 13 5.46 -12.36 3.42
N GLY A 14 4.41 -12.67 2.65
CA GLY A 14 4.52 -13.44 1.41
C GLY A 14 5.38 -12.72 0.36
N LEU A 15 5.20 -11.39 0.24
CA LEU A 15 5.97 -10.54 -0.67
C LEU A 15 7.45 -10.49 -0.26
N GLY A 16 7.74 -10.35 1.03
CA GLY A 16 9.09 -10.39 1.57
C GLY A 16 9.76 -11.76 1.37
N ALA A 17 9.04 -12.86 1.60
CA ALA A 17 9.53 -14.20 1.34
C ALA A 17 9.80 -14.45 -0.15
N PHE A 18 8.90 -14.00 -1.03
CA PHE A 18 9.05 -14.08 -2.48
C PHE A 18 10.28 -13.31 -2.96
N SER A 19 10.44 -12.04 -2.53
CA SER A 19 11.61 -11.21 -2.87
C SER A 19 12.90 -11.85 -2.39
N TYR A 20 12.93 -12.35 -1.16
CA TYR A 20 14.07 -13.05 -0.61
C TYR A 20 14.45 -14.27 -1.44
N LEU A 21 13.48 -15.15 -1.75
CA LEU A 21 13.74 -16.36 -2.50
C LEU A 21 14.26 -16.08 -3.91
N LEU A 22 13.69 -15.07 -4.60
CA LEU A 22 14.17 -14.70 -5.92
C LEU A 22 15.58 -14.10 -5.87
N LEU A 23 15.86 -13.20 -4.95
CA LEU A 23 17.17 -12.58 -4.83
C LEU A 23 18.23 -13.61 -4.41
N ALA A 24 17.90 -14.51 -3.50
CA ALA A 24 18.84 -15.53 -3.05
C ALA A 24 19.17 -16.57 -4.14
N ASN A 25 18.16 -17.02 -4.91
CA ASN A 25 18.35 -18.10 -5.88
C ASN A 25 18.85 -17.65 -7.25
N TYR A 26 18.53 -16.42 -7.68
CA TYR A 26 18.72 -16.00 -9.08
C TYR A 26 19.61 -14.77 -9.26
N SER A 27 20.23 -14.26 -8.19
CA SER A 27 21.02 -13.04 -8.28
C SER A 27 22.45 -13.22 -8.86
N ASP A 28 22.83 -14.40 -9.30
CA ASP A 28 24.18 -14.75 -9.78
C ASP A 28 25.29 -14.28 -8.80
N LEU A 29 24.96 -14.24 -7.52
CA LEU A 29 25.92 -13.89 -6.47
C LEU A 29 26.91 -15.04 -6.28
N SER A 30 28.15 -14.69 -5.87
CA SER A 30 29.14 -15.73 -5.55
C SER A 30 28.59 -16.70 -4.49
N PRO A 31 29.00 -18.00 -4.51
CA PRO A 31 28.50 -19.01 -3.59
C PRO A 31 28.51 -18.58 -2.11
N HIS A 32 29.56 -17.87 -1.68
CA HIS A 32 29.65 -17.35 -0.31
C HIS A 32 28.58 -16.32 0.04
N VAL A 33 28.18 -15.47 -0.92
CA VAL A 33 27.09 -14.49 -0.70
C VAL A 33 25.75 -15.21 -0.67
N ALA A 34 25.57 -16.23 -1.52
CA ALA A 34 24.39 -17.04 -1.51
C ALA A 34 24.18 -17.75 -0.16
N ASP A 35 25.21 -18.36 0.40
CA ASP A 35 25.15 -19.06 1.70
C ASP A 35 24.76 -18.12 2.85
N MET A 36 25.25 -16.88 2.86
CA MET A 36 24.83 -15.87 3.85
C MET A 36 23.39 -15.38 3.66
N LEU A 37 22.99 -15.16 2.41
CA LEU A 37 21.60 -14.81 2.08
C LEU A 37 20.64 -15.95 2.44
N PHE A 38 21.05 -17.20 2.37
CA PHE A 38 20.27 -18.36 2.83
C PHE A 38 20.19 -18.47 4.36
N SER A 39 20.81 -17.54 5.11
CA SER A 39 20.70 -17.53 6.56
C SER A 39 19.27 -17.26 7.04
N LYS A 40 18.84 -17.97 8.09
CA LYS A 40 17.53 -17.76 8.73
C LYS A 40 17.33 -16.31 9.16
N GLY A 41 18.42 -15.64 9.58
CA GLY A 41 18.40 -14.25 10.00
C GLY A 41 18.07 -13.29 8.86
N ALA A 42 18.65 -13.48 7.67
CA ALA A 42 18.34 -12.68 6.49
C ALA A 42 16.88 -12.85 6.07
N PHE A 43 16.36 -14.06 6.07
CA PHE A 43 14.96 -14.34 5.76
C PHE A 43 13.99 -13.60 6.71
N ILE A 44 14.21 -13.69 8.02
CA ILE A 44 13.40 -12.98 9.01
C ILE A 44 13.51 -11.46 8.82
N PHE A 45 14.71 -10.96 8.53
CA PHE A 45 14.92 -9.55 8.27
C PHE A 45 14.14 -9.04 7.05
N PHE A 46 14.12 -9.78 5.94
CA PHE A 46 13.33 -9.46 4.77
C PHE A 46 11.83 -9.38 5.09
N ILE A 47 11.30 -10.40 5.75
CA ILE A 47 9.87 -10.44 6.13
C ILE A 47 9.51 -9.27 7.03
N THR A 48 10.33 -8.97 8.05
CA THR A 48 10.06 -7.87 8.98
C THR A 48 10.15 -6.51 8.29
N ALA A 49 11.17 -6.28 7.44
CA ALA A 49 11.34 -5.05 6.69
C ALA A 49 10.17 -4.80 5.74
N PHE A 50 9.71 -5.82 5.00
CA PHE A 50 8.55 -5.72 4.11
C PHE A 50 7.25 -5.45 4.87
N ASN A 51 7.05 -6.06 6.04
CA ASN A 51 5.89 -5.78 6.87
C ASN A 51 5.89 -4.34 7.40
N ILE A 52 7.03 -3.84 7.91
CA ILE A 52 7.15 -2.46 8.39
C ILE A 52 6.87 -1.48 7.25
N LEU A 53 7.48 -1.67 6.09
CA LEU A 53 7.31 -0.80 4.94
C LEU A 53 5.89 -0.87 4.39
N GLY A 54 5.31 -2.05 4.27
CA GLY A 54 3.95 -2.26 3.83
C GLY A 54 2.91 -1.64 4.78
N CYS A 55 3.04 -1.85 6.09
CA CYS A 55 2.14 -1.26 7.08
C CYS A 55 2.26 0.27 7.12
N SER A 56 3.48 0.82 7.00
CA SER A 56 3.69 2.28 6.95
C SER A 56 3.07 2.90 5.69
N THR A 57 3.17 2.25 4.53
CA THR A 57 2.52 2.72 3.30
C THR A 57 1.01 2.73 3.39
N LEU A 58 0.41 1.70 4.00
CA LEU A 58 -1.03 1.65 4.22
C LEU A 58 -1.49 2.74 5.19
N ARG A 59 -0.73 3.03 6.25
CA ARG A 59 -1.01 4.14 7.18
C ARG A 59 -0.92 5.48 6.48
N LEU A 60 0.15 5.71 5.72
CA LEU A 60 0.35 6.94 4.97
C LEU A 60 -0.77 7.17 3.95
N SER A 61 -1.15 6.16 3.19
CA SER A 61 -2.28 6.22 2.26
C SER A 61 -3.60 6.56 2.96
N SER A 62 -3.84 5.99 4.16
CA SER A 62 -5.03 6.31 4.96
C SER A 62 -5.07 7.75 5.42
N TRP A 63 -3.96 8.23 5.97
CA TRP A 63 -3.83 9.60 6.45
C TRP A 63 -4.02 10.60 5.32
N LEU A 64 -3.42 10.37 4.17
CA LEU A 64 -3.57 11.21 2.99
C LEU A 64 -5.01 11.22 2.45
N ASN A 65 -5.68 10.09 2.45
CA ASN A 65 -7.08 10.05 2.05
C ASN A 65 -8.00 10.81 3.03
N SER A 66 -7.73 10.77 4.34
CA SER A 66 -8.52 11.52 5.31
C SER A 66 -8.37 13.03 5.17
N GLN A 67 -7.15 13.50 4.90
CA GLN A 67 -6.83 14.92 4.76
C GLN A 67 -7.40 15.54 3.46
N TYR A 68 -7.59 14.74 2.44
CA TYR A 68 -7.80 15.25 1.08
C TYR A 68 -9.05 14.69 0.36
N ALA A 69 -10.08 14.24 1.02
CA ALA A 69 -11.23 13.51 0.44
C ALA A 69 -12.00 14.18 -0.71
N LEU A 70 -11.90 15.49 -0.93
CA LEU A 70 -12.82 16.23 -1.79
C LEU A 70 -12.23 16.99 -3.00
N ASN A 71 -10.95 16.87 -3.35
CA ASN A 71 -10.37 17.74 -4.38
C ASN A 71 -9.73 17.00 -5.58
N ILE A 72 -10.11 17.35 -6.82
CA ILE A 72 -9.67 16.75 -8.10
C ILE A 72 -8.13 16.87 -8.30
N ARG A 73 -7.50 17.89 -7.81
CA ARG A 73 -6.03 18.04 -7.76
C ARG A 73 -5.30 16.88 -7.08
N LYS A 74 -6.03 16.01 -6.46
CA LYS A 74 -5.64 14.87 -5.67
C LYS A 74 -5.15 13.64 -6.42
N ARG A 75 -5.64 13.38 -7.61
CA ARG A 75 -5.23 12.19 -8.39
C ARG A 75 -3.71 12.18 -8.58
N TRP A 76 -3.11 13.33 -8.84
CA TRP A 76 -1.68 13.49 -8.97
C TRP A 76 -0.92 13.17 -7.67
N LYS A 77 -1.46 13.55 -6.51
CA LYS A 77 -0.84 13.24 -5.21
C LYS A 77 -0.84 11.74 -4.93
N ILE A 78 -1.91 11.03 -5.28
CA ILE A 78 -1.97 9.57 -5.13
C ILE A 78 -0.91 8.91 -6.02
N ILE A 79 -0.77 9.36 -7.26
CA ILE A 79 0.24 8.86 -8.20
C ILE A 79 1.66 9.14 -7.65
N THR A 80 1.91 10.36 -7.15
CA THR A 80 3.22 10.71 -6.57
C THR A 80 3.57 9.83 -5.39
N ILE A 81 2.60 9.54 -4.50
CA ILE A 81 2.81 8.66 -3.35
C ILE A 81 3.07 7.24 -3.81
N TYR A 82 2.30 6.75 -4.78
CA TYR A 82 2.51 5.43 -5.34
C TYR A 82 3.93 5.28 -5.92
N ILE A 83 4.40 6.26 -6.69
CA ILE A 83 5.76 6.28 -7.22
C ILE A 83 6.78 6.31 -6.09
N ALA A 84 6.60 7.17 -5.08
CA ALA A 84 7.52 7.27 -3.95
C ALA A 84 7.60 5.95 -3.17
N VAL A 85 6.47 5.29 -2.95
CA VAL A 85 6.41 4.00 -2.25
C VAL A 85 7.11 2.90 -3.03
N THR A 86 6.86 2.80 -4.33
CA THR A 86 7.50 1.79 -5.18
C THR A 86 9.02 2.01 -5.30
N LEU A 87 9.47 3.26 -5.32
CA LEU A 87 10.89 3.59 -5.23
C LEU A 87 11.51 3.20 -3.88
N LEU A 88 10.77 3.37 -2.77
CA LEU A 88 11.24 2.91 -1.46
C LEU A 88 11.41 1.39 -1.41
N PHE A 89 10.50 0.62 -2.01
CA PHE A 89 10.66 -0.84 -2.12
C PHE A 89 11.87 -1.21 -2.98
N PHE A 90 12.10 -0.51 -4.09
CA PHE A 90 13.28 -0.71 -4.91
C PHE A 90 14.58 -0.45 -4.13
N LEU A 91 14.66 0.67 -3.41
CA LEU A 91 15.80 1.02 -2.58
C LEU A 91 16.01 0.01 -1.44
N LEU A 92 14.92 -0.50 -0.85
CA LEU A 92 15.00 -1.54 0.16
C LEU A 92 15.66 -2.81 -0.40
N ASN A 93 15.18 -3.32 -1.52
CA ASN A 93 15.76 -4.50 -2.18
C ASN A 93 17.21 -4.29 -2.55
N TYR A 94 17.54 -3.11 -3.11
CA TYR A 94 18.91 -2.75 -3.46
C TYR A 94 19.83 -2.68 -2.23
N SER A 95 19.37 -2.05 -1.14
CA SER A 95 20.12 -1.97 0.10
C SER A 95 20.39 -3.34 0.73
N LEU A 96 19.44 -4.25 0.62
CA LEU A 96 19.60 -5.63 1.12
C LEU A 96 20.68 -6.39 0.34
N LEU A 97 20.73 -6.20 -0.98
CA LEU A 97 21.82 -6.78 -1.81
C LEU A 97 23.18 -6.19 -1.44
N ILE A 98 23.26 -4.87 -1.20
CA ILE A 98 24.49 -4.21 -0.75
C ILE A 98 24.94 -4.75 0.60
N VAL A 99 24.04 -4.84 1.57
CA VAL A 99 24.34 -5.38 2.90
C VAL A 99 24.85 -6.82 2.80
N GLY A 100 24.21 -7.65 1.98
CA GLY A 100 24.67 -9.02 1.72
C GLY A 100 26.12 -9.07 1.21
N LYS A 101 26.48 -8.20 0.25
CA LYS A 101 27.84 -8.10 -0.27
C LYS A 101 28.86 -7.57 0.75
N LEU A 102 28.45 -6.59 1.56
CA LEU A 102 29.31 -6.06 2.63
C LEU A 102 29.67 -7.14 3.65
N LEU A 103 28.68 -7.94 4.06
CA LEU A 103 28.90 -9.02 5.03
C LEU A 103 29.88 -10.08 4.53
N VAL A 104 29.97 -10.27 3.21
CA VAL A 104 30.90 -11.22 2.56
C VAL A 104 32.27 -10.61 2.28
N GLY A 105 32.46 -9.30 2.53
CA GLY A 105 33.75 -8.64 2.28
C GLY A 105 34.05 -8.45 0.79
N SER A 106 33.04 -8.32 -0.06
CA SER A 106 33.23 -8.11 -1.50
C SER A 106 33.79 -6.72 -1.80
N TYR A 107 34.84 -6.64 -2.59
CA TYR A 107 35.46 -5.35 -2.98
C TYR A 107 34.54 -4.48 -3.87
N ASN A 108 33.67 -5.11 -4.67
CA ASN A 108 32.80 -4.41 -5.61
C ASN A 108 31.32 -4.38 -5.09
N ILE A 109 31.08 -3.61 -4.04
CA ILE A 109 29.81 -3.57 -3.31
C ILE A 109 28.65 -3.11 -4.20
N PHE A 110 28.89 -2.10 -5.07
CA PHE A 110 27.85 -1.48 -5.89
C PHE A 110 27.68 -2.09 -7.29
N ILE A 111 28.59 -2.99 -7.70
CA ILE A 111 28.56 -3.59 -9.02
C ILE A 111 27.90 -4.97 -8.92
N PHE A 112 26.75 -5.10 -9.57
CA PHE A 112 26.07 -6.39 -9.68
C PHE A 112 26.24 -6.94 -11.10
N PRO A 113 26.38 -8.27 -11.24
CA PRO A 113 26.34 -8.90 -12.56
C PRO A 113 24.98 -8.63 -13.24
N ASN A 114 24.93 -8.77 -14.56
CA ASN A 114 23.72 -8.49 -15.34
C ASN A 114 22.50 -9.30 -14.85
N GLY A 115 22.70 -10.50 -14.35
CA GLY A 115 21.67 -11.32 -13.73
C GLY A 115 21.06 -10.66 -12.49
N GLY A 116 21.90 -10.12 -11.60
CA GLY A 116 21.46 -9.45 -10.37
C GLY A 116 20.54 -8.24 -10.64
N TRP A 117 20.90 -7.40 -11.63
CA TRP A 117 20.05 -6.28 -12.03
C TRP A 117 18.72 -6.73 -12.62
N ARG A 118 18.72 -7.76 -13.49
CA ARG A 118 17.46 -8.29 -14.07
C ARG A 118 16.51 -8.77 -13.01
N ILE A 119 17.00 -9.52 -12.02
CA ILE A 119 16.17 -10.03 -10.94
C ILE A 119 15.68 -8.89 -10.04
N LEU A 120 16.51 -7.92 -9.71
CA LEU A 120 16.10 -6.75 -8.93
C LEU A 120 14.94 -6.01 -9.59
N PHE A 121 15.03 -5.75 -10.91
CA PHE A 121 13.95 -5.13 -11.67
C PHE A 121 12.68 -6.00 -11.73
N LEU A 122 12.82 -7.32 -11.87
CA LEU A 122 11.69 -8.23 -11.91
C LEU A 122 10.95 -8.23 -10.56
N VAL A 123 11.67 -8.36 -9.45
CA VAL A 123 11.09 -8.29 -8.10
C VAL A 123 10.37 -6.96 -7.89
N TRP A 124 11.02 -5.86 -8.24
CA TRP A 124 10.42 -4.53 -8.14
C TRP A 124 9.15 -4.37 -8.98
N LEU A 125 9.13 -4.92 -10.19
CA LEU A 125 7.94 -4.88 -11.06
C LEU A 125 6.77 -5.63 -10.44
N VAL A 126 7.00 -6.80 -9.85
CA VAL A 126 5.95 -7.56 -9.14
C VAL A 126 5.44 -6.80 -7.93
N GLU A 127 6.33 -6.21 -7.15
CA GLU A 127 5.98 -5.36 -6.00
C GLU A 127 5.13 -4.15 -6.43
N LEU A 128 5.52 -3.50 -7.52
CA LEU A 128 4.80 -2.38 -8.11
C LEU A 128 3.34 -2.76 -8.44
N VAL A 129 3.13 -3.90 -9.06
CA VAL A 129 1.78 -4.37 -9.39
C VAL A 129 0.98 -4.66 -8.13
N ILE A 130 1.55 -5.40 -7.17
CA ILE A 130 0.84 -5.79 -5.94
C ILE A 130 0.49 -4.56 -5.10
N VAL A 131 1.45 -3.67 -4.86
CA VAL A 131 1.23 -2.43 -4.10
C VAL A 131 0.21 -1.53 -4.80
N GLY A 132 0.29 -1.44 -6.14
CA GLY A 132 -0.68 -0.68 -6.94
C GLY A 132 -2.10 -1.20 -6.79
N LEU A 133 -2.30 -2.51 -6.88
CA LEU A 133 -3.60 -3.14 -6.68
C LEU A 133 -4.14 -2.91 -5.26
N LEU A 134 -3.31 -3.03 -4.23
CA LEU A 134 -3.70 -2.79 -2.84
C LEU A 134 -4.12 -1.34 -2.60
N LEU A 135 -3.35 -0.37 -3.09
CA LEU A 135 -3.66 1.05 -2.96
C LEU A 135 -4.91 1.45 -3.77
N SER A 136 -5.06 0.90 -4.98
CA SER A 136 -6.23 1.12 -5.83
C SER A 136 -7.50 0.59 -5.18
N ASN A 137 -7.49 -0.66 -4.72
CA ASN A 137 -8.64 -1.26 -4.04
C ASN A 137 -9.05 -0.44 -2.81
N ARG A 138 -8.09 -0.01 -2.03
CA ARG A 138 -8.35 0.84 -0.86
C ARG A 138 -8.94 2.20 -1.23
N SER A 139 -8.44 2.83 -2.29
CA SER A 139 -8.98 4.10 -2.79
C SER A 139 -10.44 3.96 -3.22
N ILE A 140 -10.77 2.87 -3.93
CA ILE A 140 -12.15 2.56 -4.36
C ILE A 140 -13.06 2.39 -3.15
N GLN A 141 -12.67 1.57 -2.16
CA GLN A 141 -13.46 1.35 -0.95
C GLN A 141 -13.72 2.65 -0.17
N ASN A 142 -12.73 3.52 -0.06
CA ASN A 142 -12.90 4.82 0.59
C ASN A 142 -13.86 5.73 -0.20
N THR A 143 -13.79 5.72 -1.52
CA THR A 143 -14.70 6.50 -2.37
C THR A 143 -16.13 6.02 -2.22
N LEU A 144 -16.36 4.71 -2.25
CA LEU A 144 -17.69 4.11 -2.03
C LEU A 144 -18.26 4.49 -0.66
N LYS A 145 -17.44 4.44 0.39
CA LYS A 145 -17.86 4.84 1.73
C LYS A 145 -18.30 6.30 1.79
N LEU A 146 -17.51 7.21 1.20
CA LEU A 146 -17.86 8.63 1.13
C LEU A 146 -19.14 8.89 0.34
N GLN A 147 -19.38 8.13 -0.73
CA GLN A 147 -20.63 8.21 -1.50
C GLN A 147 -21.83 7.75 -0.69
N GLN A 148 -21.71 6.68 0.10
CA GLN A 148 -22.76 6.21 0.99
C GLN A 148 -23.08 7.25 2.07
N GLU A 149 -22.07 7.79 2.74
CA GLU A 149 -22.25 8.86 3.74
C GLU A 149 -22.93 10.11 3.14
N ALA A 150 -22.54 10.51 1.93
CA ALA A 150 -23.17 11.62 1.24
C ALA A 150 -24.64 11.35 0.87
N ALA A 151 -24.94 10.12 0.43
CA ALA A 151 -26.32 9.72 0.11
C ALA A 151 -27.22 9.68 1.36
N GLU A 152 -26.70 9.21 2.51
CA GLU A 152 -27.41 9.21 3.79
C GLU A 152 -27.71 10.65 4.24
N LEU A 153 -26.74 11.55 4.21
CA LEU A 153 -26.93 12.97 4.55
C LEU A 153 -27.93 13.65 3.63
N GLN A 154 -27.92 13.32 2.34
CA GLN A 154 -28.89 13.86 1.39
C GLN A 154 -30.31 13.37 1.71
N LYS A 155 -30.48 12.08 2.07
CA LYS A 155 -31.74 11.51 2.50
C LYS A 155 -32.26 12.18 3.77
N GLU A 156 -31.40 12.37 4.78
CA GLU A 156 -31.76 13.06 6.02
C GLU A 156 -32.21 14.51 5.77
N ASN A 157 -31.47 15.24 4.93
CA ASN A 157 -31.80 16.62 4.53
C ASN A 157 -33.16 16.67 3.82
N ASN A 158 -33.44 15.76 2.90
CA ASN A 158 -34.70 15.68 2.20
C ASN A 158 -35.87 15.38 3.17
N THR A 159 -35.67 14.45 4.12
CA THR A 159 -36.65 14.12 5.15
C THR A 159 -36.93 15.34 6.05
N ALA A 160 -35.88 16.03 6.49
CA ALA A 160 -36.05 17.23 7.31
C ALA A 160 -36.79 18.35 6.57
N ARG A 161 -36.48 18.55 5.27
CA ARG A 161 -37.20 19.52 4.42
C ARG A 161 -38.67 19.13 4.26
N TYR A 162 -38.97 17.83 4.04
CA TYR A 162 -40.32 17.33 3.90
C TYR A 162 -41.11 17.55 5.20
N THR A 163 -40.55 17.22 6.35
CA THR A 163 -41.14 17.45 7.66
C THR A 163 -41.40 18.94 7.94
N ALA A 164 -40.42 19.80 7.56
CA ALA A 164 -40.61 21.25 7.70
C ALA A 164 -41.75 21.78 6.83
N LEU A 165 -41.86 21.32 5.58
CA LEU A 165 -42.95 21.68 4.69
C LEU A 165 -44.31 21.17 5.23
N GLN A 166 -44.33 19.94 5.74
CA GLN A 166 -45.54 19.36 6.33
C GLN A 166 -46.00 20.14 7.58
N ASN A 167 -45.06 20.62 8.39
CA ASN A 167 -45.38 21.46 9.56
C ASN A 167 -45.83 22.87 9.17
N GLN A 168 -45.39 23.40 8.00
CA GLN A 168 -45.89 24.70 7.47
C GLN A 168 -47.27 24.59 6.88
N LEU A 169 -47.69 23.41 6.37
CA LEU A 169 -49.05 23.11 6.01
C LEU A 169 -49.83 22.89 7.30
N ASN A 170 -50.29 23.99 7.89
CA ASN A 170 -50.99 24.03 9.16
C ASN A 170 -52.09 22.94 9.17
N PRO A 171 -52.03 21.89 10.01
CA PRO A 171 -53.00 20.79 9.99
C PRO A 171 -54.42 21.24 10.30
N HIS A 172 -54.56 22.44 10.88
CA HIS A 172 -55.87 23.07 11.13
C HIS A 172 -56.65 23.44 9.87
N PHE A 173 -55.97 23.62 8.71
CA PHE A 173 -56.63 23.95 7.44
C PHE A 173 -57.24 22.73 6.74
N LEU A 174 -56.74 21.53 7.00
CA LEU A 174 -57.18 20.30 6.35
C LEU A 174 -58.39 19.66 7.06
N PHE A 175 -58.70 20.07 8.29
CA PHE A 175 -59.81 19.49 9.05
C PHE A 175 -61.01 20.43 9.22
N ASN A 176 -60.96 21.65 8.66
CA ASN A 176 -62.05 22.66 8.76
C ASN A 176 -62.69 23.02 7.39
N SER A 177 -62.59 22.13 6.38
CA SER A 177 -63.35 22.27 5.14
C SER A 177 -64.38 21.18 5.00
#